data_dd865cde8ed72f7b9cadcc2d9d06f0ab
#
_entry.id   dd865cde8ed72f7b9cadcc2d9d06f0ab
#
_cell.length_a   1.000
_cell.length_b   1.000
_cell.length_c   1.000
_cell.angle_alpha   90.00
_cell.angle_beta   90.00
_cell.angle_gamma   90.00
#
_symmetry.space_group_name_H-M   'P 1'
#
loop_
_entity.id
_entity.type
_entity.pdbx_description
1 polymer ?
#
loop_
_entity_poly.entity_id
_entity_poly.type
_entity_poly.pdbx_seq_one_letter_code
_entity_poly.pdbx_strand_id
1 'polypeptide(L)'
;MDLQSDPIEVSDETESAIREYHKNGASVIRGILDQKWISTMREAIQRVLDHPGSASVEYTPKGEEGRYYGDFFLWRRDPDFEEFMRHSPLPAIAAKVLKSNSIRFFYDQLLVKEPLTKEKTPFHQDLPYWPQGRRHPLHLGTF
;
A
#
# COMPACT_ATOMS: atom_id res chain seq x y z
N MET A 1 -0.23 -11.97 9.34
CA MET A 1 -1.65 -12.40 9.36
C MET A 1 -1.97 -13.05 8.03
N ASP A 2 -2.59 -14.21 8.06
CA ASP A 2 -2.99 -14.91 6.86
C ASP A 2 -4.36 -14.36 6.40
N LEU A 3 -4.45 -13.96 5.13
CA LEU A 3 -5.67 -13.47 4.51
C LEU A 3 -6.21 -14.58 3.60
N GLN A 4 -7.46 -14.97 3.81
CA GLN A 4 -8.20 -15.72 2.82
C GLN A 4 -8.80 -14.71 1.84
N SER A 5 -8.46 -14.85 0.58
CA SER A 5 -9.06 -14.06 -0.49
C SER A 5 -10.10 -14.92 -1.21
N ASP A 6 -11.33 -14.46 -1.24
CA ASP A 6 -12.31 -15.05 -2.16
C ASP A 6 -11.84 -14.82 -3.61
N PRO A 7 -12.03 -15.82 -4.49
CA PRO A 7 -11.74 -15.62 -5.90
C PRO A 7 -12.54 -14.45 -6.44
N ILE A 8 -11.87 -13.45 -6.99
CA ILE A 8 -12.55 -12.35 -7.70
C ILE A 8 -12.46 -12.61 -9.21
N GLU A 9 -13.57 -12.38 -9.89
CA GLU A 9 -13.52 -12.18 -11.34
C GLU A 9 -12.82 -10.85 -11.60
N VAL A 10 -11.83 -10.88 -12.46
CA VAL A 10 -11.09 -9.68 -12.87
C VAL A 10 -11.33 -9.42 -14.34
N SER A 11 -11.32 -8.15 -14.72
CA SER A 11 -11.44 -7.74 -16.11
C SER A 11 -10.24 -8.19 -16.96
N ASP A 12 -10.41 -8.26 -18.27
CA ASP A 12 -9.31 -8.53 -19.22
C ASP A 12 -8.16 -7.54 -19.06
N GLU A 13 -8.45 -6.29 -18.69
CA GLU A 13 -7.46 -5.24 -18.43
C GLU A 13 -6.63 -5.59 -17.19
N THR A 14 -7.25 -6.08 -16.13
CA THR A 14 -6.55 -6.54 -14.92
C THR A 14 -5.68 -7.75 -15.22
N GLU A 15 -6.17 -8.72 -15.98
CA GLU A 15 -5.37 -9.88 -16.41
C GLU A 15 -4.18 -9.44 -17.28
N SER A 16 -4.37 -8.44 -18.14
CA SER A 16 -3.28 -7.87 -18.94
C SER A 16 -2.23 -7.20 -18.07
N ALA A 17 -2.63 -6.42 -17.06
CA ALA A 17 -1.72 -5.79 -16.11
C ALA A 17 -0.93 -6.83 -15.28
N ILE A 18 -1.56 -7.94 -14.90
CA ILE A 18 -0.87 -9.04 -14.21
C ILE A 18 0.20 -9.68 -15.11
N ARG A 19 -0.11 -9.89 -16.40
CA ARG A 19 0.89 -10.38 -17.37
C ARG A 19 2.05 -9.41 -17.53
N GLU A 20 1.75 -8.11 -17.59
CA GLU A 20 2.75 -7.04 -17.66
C GLU A 20 3.66 -7.04 -16.44
N TYR A 21 3.09 -7.17 -15.23
CA TYR A 21 3.88 -7.30 -14.01
C TYR A 21 4.88 -8.47 -14.09
N HIS A 22 4.44 -9.64 -14.53
CA HIS A 22 5.33 -10.80 -14.66
C HIS A 22 6.45 -10.61 -15.69
N LYS A 23 6.22 -9.77 -16.70
CA LYS A 23 7.20 -9.46 -17.73
C LYS A 23 8.19 -8.37 -17.31
N ASN A 24 7.69 -7.32 -16.67
CA ASN A 24 8.42 -6.07 -16.44
C ASN A 24 8.78 -5.83 -14.96
N GLY A 25 8.22 -6.62 -14.02
CA GLY A 25 8.40 -6.45 -12.58
C GLY A 25 7.51 -5.38 -11.94
N ALA A 26 6.77 -4.62 -12.75
CA ALA A 26 5.81 -3.61 -12.30
C ALA A 26 4.68 -3.46 -13.31
N SER A 27 3.50 -3.09 -12.82
CA SER A 27 2.34 -2.71 -13.65
C SER A 27 1.36 -1.82 -12.88
N VAL A 28 0.39 -1.27 -13.57
CA VAL A 28 -0.68 -0.45 -12.99
C VAL A 28 -2.03 -1.07 -13.31
N ILE A 29 -2.83 -1.29 -12.26
CA ILE A 29 -4.23 -1.71 -12.39
C ILE A 29 -5.11 -0.51 -12.07
N ARG A 30 -5.87 -0.03 -13.04
CA ARG A 30 -6.72 1.14 -12.88
C ARG A 30 -8.15 0.72 -12.51
N GLY A 31 -8.84 1.55 -11.71
CA GLY A 31 -10.25 1.39 -11.39
C GLY A 31 -10.59 0.18 -10.52
N ILE A 32 -9.59 -0.46 -9.89
CA ILE A 32 -9.80 -1.63 -9.03
C ILE A 32 -10.43 -1.26 -7.67
N LEU A 33 -10.21 -0.04 -7.22
CA LEU A 33 -10.82 0.50 -6.01
C LEU A 33 -12.04 1.34 -6.39
N ASP A 34 -13.17 1.07 -5.79
CA ASP A 34 -14.37 1.87 -5.94
C ASP A 34 -14.28 3.21 -5.15
N GLN A 35 -15.23 4.09 -5.40
CA GLN A 35 -15.26 5.41 -4.77
C GLN A 35 -15.43 5.33 -3.25
N LYS A 36 -16.09 4.29 -2.75
CA LYS A 36 -16.26 4.08 -1.30
C LYS A 36 -14.91 3.86 -0.64
N TRP A 37 -14.08 2.96 -1.17
CA TRP A 37 -12.73 2.72 -0.64
C TRP A 37 -11.86 3.97 -0.70
N ILE A 38 -11.93 4.71 -1.81
CA ILE A 38 -11.17 5.96 -1.97
C ILE A 38 -11.58 6.99 -0.89
N SER A 39 -12.89 7.17 -0.66
CA SER A 39 -13.40 8.11 0.34
C SER A 39 -13.00 7.67 1.76
N THR A 40 -13.23 6.41 2.10
CA THR A 40 -12.87 5.86 3.42
C THR A 40 -11.39 6.05 3.72
N MET A 41 -10.52 5.71 2.75
CA MET A 41 -9.08 5.83 2.97
C MET A 41 -8.60 7.29 3.04
N ARG A 42 -9.22 8.21 2.31
CA ARG A 42 -8.92 9.65 2.46
C ARG A 42 -9.24 10.17 3.86
N GLU A 43 -10.37 9.78 4.41
CA GLU A 43 -10.76 10.15 5.78
C GLU A 43 -9.83 9.52 6.81
N ALA A 44 -9.49 8.24 6.64
CA ALA A 44 -8.53 7.56 7.50
C ALA A 44 -7.14 8.19 7.48
N ILE A 45 -6.64 8.54 6.30
CA ILE A 45 -5.36 9.24 6.13
C ILE A 45 -5.39 10.60 6.83
N GLN A 46 -6.49 11.37 6.70
CA GLN A 46 -6.60 12.66 7.36
C GLN A 46 -6.55 12.50 8.89
N ARG A 47 -7.25 11.52 9.46
CA ARG A 47 -7.16 11.23 10.91
C ARG A 47 -5.74 10.92 11.36
N VAL A 48 -5.00 10.14 10.56
CA VAL A 48 -3.60 9.81 10.86
C VAL A 48 -2.71 11.04 10.82
N LEU A 49 -2.92 11.94 9.87
CA LEU A 49 -2.17 13.19 9.75
C LEU A 49 -2.44 14.15 10.92
N ASP A 50 -3.69 14.17 11.41
CA ASP A 50 -4.13 14.99 12.55
C ASP A 50 -3.65 14.40 13.89
N HIS A 51 -3.53 13.06 13.96
CA HIS A 51 -3.15 12.33 15.16
C HIS A 51 -2.03 11.31 14.87
N PRO A 52 -0.78 11.78 14.64
CA PRO A 52 0.35 10.93 14.34
C PRO A 52 0.61 9.87 15.41
N GLY A 53 0.92 8.65 14.97
CA GLY A 53 1.28 7.56 15.88
C GLY A 53 2.74 7.60 16.31
N SER A 54 3.10 6.72 17.26
CA SER A 54 4.48 6.60 17.75
C SER A 54 5.48 6.07 16.71
N ALA A 55 4.99 5.46 15.63
CA ALA A 55 5.81 4.97 14.50
C ALA A 55 5.90 5.97 13.35
N SER A 56 5.28 7.16 13.51
CA SER A 56 5.31 8.19 12.48
C SER A 56 6.68 8.85 12.34
N VAL A 57 6.98 9.27 11.13
CA VAL A 57 8.20 10.00 10.78
C VAL A 57 7.82 11.24 9.98
N GLU A 58 8.27 12.40 10.44
CA GLU A 58 8.21 13.63 9.66
C GLU A 58 9.56 13.82 8.96
N TYR A 59 9.55 13.73 7.64
CA TYR A 59 10.77 13.85 6.83
C TYR A 59 11.10 15.30 6.48
N THR A 60 10.09 16.18 6.46
CA THR A 60 10.29 17.60 6.17
C THR A 60 10.93 18.29 7.39
N PRO A 61 12.07 18.97 7.23
CA PRO A 61 12.69 19.74 8.30
C PRO A 61 11.77 20.83 8.84
N LYS A 62 11.87 21.10 10.14
CA LYS A 62 11.06 22.14 10.78
C LYS A 62 11.31 23.50 10.15
N GLY A 63 10.23 24.14 9.69
CA GLY A 63 10.25 25.47 9.09
C GLY A 63 10.38 25.46 7.56
N GLU A 64 10.48 24.31 6.93
CA GLU A 64 10.39 24.18 5.47
C GLU A 64 8.94 24.06 5.00
N GLU A 65 8.70 24.42 3.74
CA GLU A 65 7.40 24.35 3.10
C GLU A 65 7.08 22.91 2.64
N GLY A 66 5.78 22.62 2.60
CA GLY A 66 5.26 21.31 2.26
C GLY A 66 5.38 20.32 3.42
N ARG A 67 4.97 19.09 3.17
CA ARG A 67 5.06 18.02 4.16
C ARG A 67 5.43 16.71 3.47
N TYR A 68 6.38 15.99 4.03
CA TYR A 68 6.63 14.60 3.70
C TYR A 68 6.55 13.78 4.99
N TYR A 69 5.48 13.04 5.11
CA TYR A 69 5.10 12.29 6.30
C TYR A 69 5.08 10.80 5.99
N GLY A 70 5.53 9.99 6.93
CA GLY A 70 5.44 8.54 6.90
C GLY A 70 4.89 7.95 8.19
N ASP A 71 4.16 6.84 8.07
CA ASP A 71 3.70 6.08 9.24
C ASP A 71 3.58 4.60 8.90
N PHE A 72 3.63 3.74 9.91
CA PHE A 72 3.72 2.29 9.74
C PHE A 72 2.72 1.57 10.63
N PHE A 73 2.33 0.38 10.20
CA PHE A 73 1.46 -0.52 10.97
C PHE A 73 0.11 0.09 11.35
N LEU A 74 -0.44 0.94 10.46
CA LEU A 74 -1.70 1.64 10.69
C LEU A 74 -2.87 0.69 10.88
N TRP A 75 -2.87 -0.45 10.18
CA TRP A 75 -3.87 -1.50 10.31
C TRP A 75 -4.07 -2.01 11.74
N ARG A 76 -3.10 -1.79 12.63
CA ARG A 76 -3.16 -2.20 14.04
C ARG A 76 -3.86 -1.19 14.94
N ARG A 77 -4.05 0.03 14.48
CA ARG A 77 -4.55 1.14 15.31
C ARG A 77 -5.69 1.94 14.70
N ASP A 78 -5.93 1.80 13.41
CA ASP A 78 -7.03 2.45 12.71
C ASP A 78 -7.91 1.38 12.04
N PRO A 79 -9.22 1.33 12.36
CA PRO A 79 -10.12 0.29 11.86
C PRO A 79 -10.33 0.33 10.35
N ASP A 80 -10.27 1.51 9.72
CA ASP A 80 -10.47 1.62 8.27
C ASP A 80 -9.24 1.10 7.50
N PHE A 81 -8.02 1.26 8.04
CA PHE A 81 -6.84 0.61 7.49
C PHE A 81 -6.91 -0.92 7.64
N GLU A 82 -7.40 -1.42 8.77
CA GLU A 82 -7.62 -2.86 8.96
C GLU A 82 -8.68 -3.40 7.98
N GLU A 83 -9.81 -2.71 7.86
CA GLU A 83 -10.91 -3.06 6.96
C GLU A 83 -10.45 -3.05 5.50
N PHE A 84 -9.73 -2.02 5.08
CA PHE A 84 -9.15 -1.90 3.74
C PHE A 84 -8.19 -3.06 3.43
N MET A 85 -7.30 -3.37 4.35
CA MET A 85 -6.34 -4.46 4.18
C MET A 85 -7.03 -5.83 4.07
N ARG A 86 -8.14 -6.05 4.80
CA ARG A 86 -8.83 -7.34 4.83
C ARG A 86 -9.82 -7.52 3.68
N HIS A 87 -10.57 -6.47 3.34
CA HIS A 87 -11.80 -6.57 2.57
C HIS A 87 -11.79 -5.77 1.25
N SER A 88 -10.74 -5.01 0.98
CA SER A 88 -10.56 -4.41 -0.35
C SER A 88 -10.22 -5.49 -1.40
N PRO A 89 -10.26 -5.16 -2.69
CA PRO A 89 -9.83 -6.08 -3.75
C PRO A 89 -8.35 -6.46 -3.71
N LEU A 90 -7.51 -5.75 -2.94
CA LEU A 90 -6.05 -5.92 -2.97
C LEU A 90 -5.56 -7.33 -2.59
N PRO A 91 -6.08 -8.00 -1.53
CA PRO A 91 -5.67 -9.37 -1.22
C PRO A 91 -5.92 -10.35 -2.36
N ALA A 92 -7.05 -10.24 -3.02
CA ALA A 92 -7.40 -11.13 -4.14
C ALA A 92 -6.52 -10.85 -5.38
N ILE A 93 -6.22 -9.59 -5.66
CA ILE A 93 -5.25 -9.21 -6.71
C ILE A 93 -3.86 -9.75 -6.36
N ALA A 94 -3.42 -9.58 -5.12
CA ALA A 94 -2.14 -10.13 -4.67
C ALA A 94 -2.05 -11.64 -4.86
N ALA A 95 -3.11 -12.38 -4.52
CA ALA A 95 -3.18 -13.83 -4.74
C ALA A 95 -3.00 -14.20 -6.22
N LYS A 96 -3.68 -13.49 -7.12
CA LYS A 96 -3.55 -13.71 -8.57
C LYS A 96 -2.15 -13.37 -9.08
N VAL A 97 -1.60 -12.23 -8.70
CA VAL A 97 -0.24 -11.81 -9.08
C VAL A 97 0.80 -12.81 -8.61
N LEU A 98 0.71 -13.26 -7.37
CA LEU A 98 1.64 -14.23 -6.79
C LEU A 98 1.35 -15.68 -7.18
N LYS A 99 0.25 -15.96 -7.90
CA LYS A 99 -0.23 -17.30 -8.25
C LYS A 99 -0.31 -18.19 -7.00
N SER A 100 -0.85 -17.66 -5.92
CA SER A 100 -0.91 -18.31 -4.60
C SER A 100 -2.35 -18.39 -4.12
N ASN A 101 -2.68 -19.49 -3.45
CA ASN A 101 -3.98 -19.69 -2.81
C ASN A 101 -4.05 -19.06 -1.40
N SER A 102 -2.95 -18.52 -0.91
CA SER A 102 -2.89 -17.85 0.39
C SER A 102 -1.96 -16.65 0.33
N ILE A 103 -2.38 -15.58 0.98
CA ILE A 103 -1.63 -14.33 1.07
C ILE A 103 -1.33 -14.06 2.54
N ARG A 104 -0.10 -13.68 2.81
CA ARG A 104 0.29 -13.22 4.13
C ARG A 104 0.60 -11.74 4.08
N PHE A 105 -0.26 -10.95 4.74
CA PHE A 105 -0.01 -9.53 4.94
C PHE A 105 1.16 -9.34 5.92
N PHE A 106 2.10 -8.49 5.56
CA PHE A 106 3.30 -8.25 6.35
C PHE A 106 3.18 -6.93 7.11
N TYR A 107 2.99 -5.82 6.41
CA TYR A 107 2.81 -4.50 7.01
C TYR A 107 2.18 -3.54 6.00
N ASP A 108 1.72 -2.40 6.49
CA ASP A 108 1.37 -1.22 5.70
C ASP A 108 2.30 -0.05 6.02
N GLN A 109 2.50 0.78 5.04
CA GLN A 109 3.23 2.02 5.14
C GLN A 109 2.43 3.12 4.44
N LEU A 110 2.12 4.18 5.19
CA LEU A 110 1.58 5.41 4.63
C LEU A 110 2.74 6.34 4.31
N LEU A 111 2.74 6.89 3.11
CA LEU A 111 3.63 7.98 2.70
C LEU A 111 2.78 9.08 2.10
N VAL A 112 2.79 10.26 2.73
CA VAL A 112 2.09 11.44 2.23
C VAL A 112 3.12 12.49 1.87
N LYS A 113 3.10 12.90 0.62
CA LYS A 113 4.00 13.89 0.07
C LYS A 113 3.18 15.06 -0.47
N GLU A 114 3.15 16.14 0.28
CA GLU A 114 2.37 17.32 -0.07
C GLU A 114 3.13 18.20 -1.09
N PRO A 115 2.39 19.06 -1.83
CA PRO A 115 3.01 20.06 -2.69
C PRO A 115 4.02 20.92 -1.94
N LEU A 116 5.02 21.43 -2.65
CA LEU A 116 6.11 22.28 -2.16
C LEU A 116 7.16 21.57 -1.31
N THR A 117 6.99 20.33 -0.91
CA THR A 117 8.10 19.62 -0.24
C THR A 117 9.29 19.43 -1.18
N LYS A 118 10.47 19.72 -0.66
CA LYS A 118 11.75 19.54 -1.37
C LYS A 118 12.37 18.17 -1.12
N GLU A 119 11.84 17.45 -0.13
CA GLU A 119 12.34 16.17 0.26
C GLU A 119 12.17 15.13 -0.84
N LYS A 120 13.26 14.45 -1.15
CA LYS A 120 13.31 13.41 -2.18
C LYS A 120 13.36 12.03 -1.54
N THR A 121 12.60 11.10 -2.07
CA THR A 121 12.79 9.69 -1.76
C THR A 121 14.09 9.24 -2.42
N PRO A 122 15.11 8.80 -1.66
CA PRO A 122 16.32 8.24 -2.24
C PRO A 122 16.01 7.02 -3.12
N PHE A 123 16.76 6.86 -4.18
CA PHE A 123 16.64 5.65 -4.99
C PHE A 123 17.13 4.44 -4.17
N HIS A 124 16.28 3.43 -4.02
CA HIS A 124 16.56 2.28 -3.16
C HIS A 124 15.89 1.01 -3.69
N GLN A 125 16.22 -0.11 -3.07
CA GLN A 125 15.53 -1.39 -3.19
C GLN A 125 14.98 -1.76 -1.82
N ASP A 126 13.73 -2.22 -1.76
CA ASP A 126 13.07 -2.55 -0.50
C ASP A 126 13.58 -3.84 0.13
N LEU A 127 13.94 -4.82 -0.71
CA LEU A 127 14.34 -6.15 -0.24
C LEU A 127 15.44 -6.16 0.84
N PRO A 128 16.50 -5.32 0.79
CA PRO A 128 17.54 -5.28 1.84
C PRO A 128 17.05 -4.82 3.19
N TYR A 129 15.94 -4.07 3.25
CA TYR A 129 15.40 -3.55 4.51
C TYR A 129 14.56 -4.57 5.28
N TRP A 130 14.15 -5.67 4.63
CA TRP A 130 13.20 -6.60 5.21
C TRP A 130 13.81 -8.00 5.35
N PRO A 131 13.90 -8.56 6.56
CA PRO A 131 14.46 -9.89 6.80
C PRO A 131 13.47 -11.00 6.38
N GLN A 132 13.06 -11.00 5.11
CA GLN A 132 12.06 -11.91 4.56
C GLN A 132 12.62 -13.29 4.17
N GLY A 133 13.90 -13.52 4.32
CA GLY A 133 14.53 -14.75 3.86
C GLY A 133 14.43 -14.91 2.34
N ARG A 134 14.10 -16.13 1.85
CA ARG A 134 13.98 -16.41 0.42
C ARG A 134 12.58 -16.12 -0.17
N ARG A 135 11.72 -15.38 0.56
CA ARG A 135 10.38 -15.04 0.09
C ARG A 135 10.45 -13.73 -0.70
N HIS A 136 9.73 -13.66 -1.81
CA HIS A 136 9.61 -12.44 -2.61
C HIS A 136 8.39 -11.66 -2.12
N PRO A 137 8.57 -10.49 -1.49
CA PRO A 137 7.45 -9.63 -1.16
C PRO A 137 6.85 -9.01 -2.42
N LEU A 138 5.54 -8.88 -2.45
CA LEU A 138 4.81 -8.07 -3.41
C LEU A 138 4.45 -6.75 -2.73
N HIS A 139 4.79 -5.64 -3.36
CA HIS A 139 4.37 -4.32 -2.93
C HIS A 139 3.17 -3.89 -3.77
N LEU A 140 2.06 -3.58 -3.09
CA LEU A 140 0.88 -2.97 -3.69
C LEU A 140 0.78 -1.54 -3.16
N GLY A 141 0.90 -0.58 -4.06
CA GLY A 141 0.69 0.83 -3.77
C GLY A 141 -0.64 1.32 -4.33
N THR A 142 -1.32 2.22 -3.60
CA THR A 142 -2.50 2.95 -4.06
C THR A 142 -2.17 4.44 -4.07
N PHE A 143 -2.52 5.14 -5.16
CA PHE A 143 -2.21 6.54 -5.38
C PHE A 143 -3.49 7.35 -5.59
#